data_e65ca0bc1ec02fb628b100b483ac4d71
#
_entry.id   e65ca0bc1ec02fb628b100b483ac4d71
#
_cell.length_a   1.000
_cell.length_b   1.000
_cell.length_c   1.000
_cell.angle_alpha   90.00
_cell.angle_beta   90.00
_cell.angle_gamma   90.00
#
_symmetry.space_group_name_H-M   'P 1'
#
loop_
_entity.id
_entity.type
_entity.pdbx_description
1 polymer ?
#
loop_
_entity_poly.entity_id
_entity_poly.type
_entity_poly.pdbx_seq_one_letter_code
_entity_poly.pdbx_strand_id
1 'polypeptide(L)'
;ELKQMRFLLDRALQPVDEFNGFEWLDQFQTAAIRYQLNFIGYALAIVQATHLPAFQGYLTEAQKRLLLKQTDHRIWSYWATENLWGNLRYDPDPVKRENIMYTGFCATQMVMFHHASGRDDFIAAGSFTLNHLLGPTYAYSLHDLIVSMQAESERSDFQLIACEPNWIYPLCNTIGAVA
;
A
#
# COMPACT_ATOMS: atom_id res chain seq x y z
N GLU A 1 -1.51 25.18 -3.57
CA GLU A 1 -2.12 24.18 -2.70
C GLU A 1 -3.40 23.61 -3.31
N LEU A 2 -4.47 24.43 -3.57
CA LEU A 2 -5.72 23.94 -4.16
C LEU A 2 -5.56 23.28 -5.53
N LYS A 3 -4.65 23.76 -6.37
CA LYS A 3 -4.33 23.11 -7.67
C LYS A 3 -3.69 21.75 -7.48
N GLN A 4 -2.81 21.60 -6.51
CA GLN A 4 -2.19 20.31 -6.16
C GLN A 4 -3.24 19.35 -5.63
N MET A 5 -4.07 19.79 -4.70
CA MET A 5 -5.17 18.98 -4.15
C MET A 5 -6.11 18.47 -5.27
N ARG A 6 -6.53 19.36 -6.17
CA ARG A 6 -7.36 18.99 -7.32
C ARG A 6 -6.69 17.94 -8.20
N PHE A 7 -5.41 18.12 -8.48
CA PHE A 7 -4.60 17.15 -9.24
C PHE A 7 -4.56 15.76 -8.58
N LEU A 8 -4.42 15.71 -7.23
CA LEU A 8 -4.43 14.45 -6.49
C LEU A 8 -5.82 13.79 -6.50
N LEU A 9 -6.88 14.60 -6.32
CA LEU A 9 -8.26 14.12 -6.33
C LEU A 9 -8.69 13.58 -7.70
N ASP A 10 -8.32 14.26 -8.78
CA ASP A 10 -8.63 13.82 -10.15
C ASP A 10 -8.07 12.42 -10.44
N ARG A 11 -6.93 12.07 -9.85
CA ARG A 11 -6.34 10.73 -9.95
C ARG A 11 -6.98 9.74 -9.01
N ALA A 12 -7.19 10.14 -7.77
CA ALA A 12 -7.70 9.26 -6.72
C ALA A 12 -9.15 8.85 -6.96
N LEU A 13 -9.97 9.72 -7.54
CA LEU A 13 -11.40 9.50 -7.77
C LEU A 13 -11.74 8.73 -9.06
N GLN A 14 -10.73 8.39 -9.88
CA GLN A 14 -10.94 7.51 -11.03
C GLN A 14 -11.52 6.15 -10.58
N PRO A 15 -12.21 5.41 -11.46
CA PRO A 15 -12.56 4.01 -11.23
C PRO A 15 -11.36 3.22 -10.72
N VAL A 16 -11.60 2.20 -9.88
CA VAL A 16 -10.53 1.48 -9.17
C VAL A 16 -9.55 0.80 -10.13
N ASP A 17 -10.00 0.39 -11.29
CA ASP A 17 -9.24 -0.27 -12.35
C ASP A 17 -8.58 0.68 -13.36
N GLU A 18 -8.81 2.00 -13.24
CA GLU A 18 -8.23 3.03 -14.10
C GLU A 18 -7.06 3.75 -13.42
N PHE A 19 -6.00 4.00 -14.18
CA PHE A 19 -4.75 4.60 -13.71
C PHE A 19 -4.26 5.73 -14.63
N ASN A 20 -5.17 6.55 -15.13
CA ASN A 20 -4.82 7.65 -16.04
C ASN A 20 -3.97 8.70 -15.32
N GLY A 21 -2.81 9.02 -15.90
CA GLY A 21 -1.86 9.99 -15.34
C GLY A 21 -1.00 9.47 -14.20
N PHE A 22 -1.00 8.15 -13.97
CA PHE A 22 0.01 7.48 -13.16
C PHE A 22 1.15 6.94 -14.03
N GLU A 23 2.36 6.99 -13.51
CA GLU A 23 3.54 6.39 -14.15
C GLU A 23 3.70 4.94 -13.67
N TRP A 24 3.76 4.01 -14.61
CA TRP A 24 3.87 2.57 -14.32
C TRP A 24 5.28 2.14 -13.97
N LEU A 25 6.27 2.73 -14.63
CA LEU A 25 7.67 2.36 -14.51
C LEU A 25 8.46 3.46 -13.82
N ASP A 26 9.40 3.08 -12.99
CA ASP A 26 10.41 3.94 -12.41
C ASP A 26 11.79 3.32 -12.62
N GLN A 27 12.68 4.06 -13.25
CA GLN A 27 14.02 3.60 -13.57
C GLN A 27 14.01 2.22 -14.24
N PHE A 28 14.51 1.23 -13.56
CA PHE A 28 14.62 -0.15 -14.04
C PHE A 28 13.53 -1.08 -13.49
N GLN A 29 12.90 -0.69 -12.40
CA GLN A 29 11.93 -1.51 -11.68
C GLN A 29 10.51 -1.24 -12.13
N THR A 30 9.73 -2.28 -12.16
CA THR A 30 8.30 -2.25 -12.40
C THR A 30 7.52 -1.79 -11.17
N ALA A 31 6.28 -1.37 -11.38
CA ALA A 31 5.31 -1.07 -10.31
C ALA A 31 5.63 0.12 -9.39
N ALA A 32 6.35 1.13 -9.89
CA ALA A 32 6.53 2.43 -9.21
C ALA A 32 5.20 3.12 -8.87
N ILE A 33 4.14 2.79 -9.57
CA ILE A 33 2.79 3.30 -9.36
C ILE A 33 2.30 3.08 -7.92
N ARG A 34 2.71 2.00 -7.22
CA ARG A 34 2.33 1.77 -5.82
C ARG A 34 2.72 2.93 -4.90
N TYR A 35 3.90 3.49 -5.10
CA TYR A 35 4.35 4.65 -4.33
C TYR A 35 3.49 5.88 -4.58
N GLN A 36 3.12 6.12 -5.84
CA GLN A 36 2.24 7.24 -6.18
C GLN A 36 0.88 7.09 -5.49
N LEU A 37 0.30 5.89 -5.48
CA LEU A 37 -0.95 5.59 -4.78
C LEU A 37 -0.84 5.86 -3.28
N ASN A 38 0.25 5.40 -2.63
CA ASN A 38 0.48 5.61 -1.21
C ASN A 38 0.68 7.09 -0.88
N PHE A 39 1.57 7.79 -1.58
CA PHE A 39 1.86 9.20 -1.29
C PHE A 39 0.68 10.13 -1.56
N ILE A 40 -0.13 9.85 -2.57
CA ILE A 40 -1.41 10.57 -2.76
C ILE A 40 -2.34 10.29 -1.58
N GLY A 41 -2.45 9.04 -1.13
CA GLY A 41 -3.26 8.66 0.03
C GLY A 41 -2.81 9.38 1.30
N TYR A 42 -1.51 9.41 1.59
CA TYR A 42 -0.94 10.13 2.74
C TYR A 42 -1.25 11.64 2.67
N ALA A 43 -1.03 12.25 1.51
CA ALA A 43 -1.30 13.66 1.33
C ALA A 43 -2.77 14.01 1.54
N LEU A 44 -3.70 13.21 1.00
CA LEU A 44 -5.14 13.43 1.18
C LEU A 44 -5.58 13.20 2.64
N ALA A 45 -5.02 12.20 3.33
CA ALA A 45 -5.28 11.97 4.74
C ALA A 45 -4.82 13.16 5.60
N ILE A 46 -3.60 13.67 5.35
CA ILE A 46 -3.09 14.85 6.04
C ILE A 46 -3.96 16.08 5.78
N VAL A 47 -4.35 16.31 4.53
CA VAL A 47 -5.25 17.43 4.18
C VAL A 47 -6.58 17.30 4.90
N GLN A 48 -7.19 16.11 4.92
CA GLN A 48 -8.44 15.89 5.63
C GLN A 48 -8.29 16.14 7.12
N ALA A 49 -7.27 15.57 7.76
CA ALA A 49 -7.06 15.69 9.20
C ALA A 49 -6.73 17.13 9.65
N THR A 50 -6.05 17.92 8.82
CA THR A 50 -5.54 19.24 9.21
C THR A 50 -6.42 20.42 8.76
N HIS A 51 -7.05 20.31 7.59
CA HIS A 51 -7.81 21.40 7.00
C HIS A 51 -9.31 21.18 7.01
N LEU A 52 -9.77 19.93 6.97
CA LEU A 52 -11.18 19.57 6.82
C LEU A 52 -11.55 18.39 7.74
N PRO A 53 -11.24 18.45 9.06
CA PRO A 53 -11.30 17.26 9.94
C PRO A 53 -12.70 16.66 10.11
N ALA A 54 -13.77 17.42 9.85
CA ALA A 54 -15.13 16.91 9.94
C ALA A 54 -15.74 16.57 8.56
N PHE A 55 -14.98 16.76 7.49
CA PHE A 55 -15.49 16.55 6.14
C PHE A 55 -15.43 15.07 5.78
N GLN A 56 -16.60 14.51 5.47
CA GLN A 56 -16.75 13.20 4.86
C GLN A 56 -17.07 13.38 3.36
N GLY A 57 -17.13 12.32 2.60
CA GLY A 57 -17.47 12.38 1.19
C GLY A 57 -16.27 12.18 0.27
N TYR A 58 -16.00 13.09 -0.67
CA TYR A 58 -15.04 12.83 -1.75
C TYR A 58 -13.60 12.62 -1.27
N LEU A 59 -13.15 13.23 -0.16
CA LEU A 59 -11.83 12.99 0.41
C LEU A 59 -11.70 11.56 0.95
N THR A 60 -12.70 11.12 1.70
CA THR A 60 -12.77 9.76 2.22
C THR A 60 -12.87 8.73 1.09
N GLU A 61 -13.72 9.01 0.10
CA GLU A 61 -13.87 8.15 -1.08
C GLU A 61 -12.58 8.06 -1.89
N ALA A 62 -11.88 9.18 -2.09
CA ALA A 62 -10.60 9.23 -2.79
C ALA A 62 -9.54 8.34 -2.11
N GLN A 63 -9.38 8.47 -0.79
CA GLN A 63 -8.45 7.66 -0.02
C GLN A 63 -8.80 6.17 -0.08
N LYS A 64 -10.09 5.83 0.05
CA LYS A 64 -10.56 4.45 -0.06
C LYS A 64 -10.26 3.86 -1.44
N ARG A 65 -10.52 4.60 -2.53
CA ARG A 65 -10.22 4.15 -3.89
C ARG A 65 -8.74 3.90 -4.11
N LEU A 66 -7.87 4.76 -3.57
CA LEU A 66 -6.41 4.55 -3.64
C LEU A 66 -6.00 3.24 -2.97
N LEU A 67 -6.56 2.91 -1.80
CA LEU A 67 -6.31 1.62 -1.14
C LEU A 67 -6.87 0.44 -1.95
N LEU A 68 -8.05 0.57 -2.53
CA LEU A 68 -8.60 -0.45 -3.41
C LEU A 68 -7.77 -0.62 -4.70
N LYS A 69 -7.18 0.46 -5.25
CA LYS A 69 -6.25 0.37 -6.38
C LYS A 69 -5.00 -0.45 -6.05
N GLN A 70 -4.54 -0.45 -4.79
CA GLN A 70 -3.42 -1.30 -4.36
C GLN A 70 -3.71 -2.79 -4.48
N THR A 71 -4.99 -3.20 -4.50
CA THR A 71 -5.36 -4.62 -4.68
C THR A 71 -5.33 -5.09 -6.13
N ASP A 72 -5.16 -4.20 -7.10
CA ASP A 72 -5.03 -4.57 -8.51
C ASP A 72 -3.77 -5.41 -8.73
N HIS A 73 -3.93 -6.55 -9.38
CA HIS A 73 -2.84 -7.49 -9.68
C HIS A 73 -1.62 -6.81 -10.33
N ARG A 74 -1.83 -5.82 -11.18
CA ARG A 74 -0.76 -5.07 -11.84
C ARG A 74 0.14 -4.29 -10.86
N ILE A 75 -0.35 -3.99 -9.67
CA ILE A 75 0.37 -3.21 -8.66
C ILE A 75 1.30 -4.07 -7.81
N TRP A 76 0.85 -5.27 -7.42
CA TRP A 76 1.55 -6.09 -6.43
C TRP A 76 2.22 -7.35 -7.00
N SER A 77 1.87 -7.77 -8.21
CA SER A 77 2.38 -9.03 -8.80
C SER A 77 3.88 -9.03 -9.14
N TYR A 78 4.50 -7.87 -9.18
CA TYR A 78 5.96 -7.74 -9.32
C TYR A 78 6.70 -8.60 -8.28
N TRP A 79 6.10 -8.78 -7.08
CA TRP A 79 6.70 -9.52 -5.97
C TRP A 79 7.03 -10.96 -6.32
N ALA A 80 6.23 -11.61 -7.14
CA ALA A 80 6.51 -12.97 -7.60
C ALA A 80 7.86 -13.06 -8.34
N THR A 81 8.17 -12.07 -9.16
CA THR A 81 9.42 -11.98 -9.91
C THR A 81 10.59 -11.63 -8.99
N GLU A 82 10.42 -10.66 -8.09
CA GLU A 82 11.43 -10.27 -7.12
C GLU A 82 11.80 -11.43 -6.20
N ASN A 83 10.80 -12.15 -5.70
CA ASN A 83 11.01 -13.29 -4.81
C ASN A 83 11.69 -14.47 -5.54
N LEU A 84 11.29 -14.73 -6.79
CA LEU A 84 11.96 -15.74 -7.62
C LEU A 84 13.42 -15.39 -7.88
N TRP A 85 13.71 -14.12 -8.19
CA TRP A 85 15.05 -13.65 -8.48
C TRP A 85 15.95 -13.61 -7.24
N GLY A 86 15.48 -13.02 -6.14
CA GLY A 86 16.30 -12.80 -4.96
C GLY A 86 16.38 -13.99 -3.99
N ASN A 87 15.28 -14.75 -3.84
CA ASN A 87 15.17 -15.88 -2.93
C ASN A 87 15.20 -17.24 -3.64
N LEU A 88 15.28 -17.27 -4.96
CA LEU A 88 15.16 -18.48 -5.79
C LEU A 88 13.87 -19.27 -5.49
N ARG A 89 12.81 -18.55 -5.15
CA ARG A 89 11.54 -19.12 -4.71
C ARG A 89 10.36 -18.40 -5.37
N TYR A 90 9.49 -19.16 -6.01
CA TYR A 90 8.23 -18.62 -6.48
C TYR A 90 7.21 -18.57 -5.33
N ASP A 91 6.96 -17.38 -4.82
CA ASP A 91 5.90 -17.11 -3.84
C ASP A 91 5.31 -15.71 -4.19
N PRO A 92 4.14 -15.66 -4.84
CA PRO A 92 3.58 -14.41 -5.31
C PRO A 92 2.86 -13.60 -4.23
N ASP A 93 2.72 -14.12 -3.02
CA ASP A 93 2.08 -13.42 -1.91
C ASP A 93 2.93 -12.20 -1.47
N PRO A 94 2.45 -10.96 -1.67
CA PRO A 94 3.26 -9.77 -1.40
C PRO A 94 3.30 -9.36 0.07
N VAL A 95 2.52 -10.03 0.94
CA VAL A 95 2.36 -9.66 2.35
C VAL A 95 3.05 -10.62 3.30
N LYS A 96 3.11 -11.88 2.93
CA LYS A 96 3.50 -12.97 3.82
C LYS A 96 4.93 -12.89 4.35
N ARG A 97 5.85 -12.35 3.56
CA ARG A 97 7.28 -12.24 3.88
C ARG A 97 7.88 -11.01 3.24
N GLU A 98 8.85 -10.40 3.95
CA GLU A 98 9.62 -9.28 3.41
C GLU A 98 8.72 -8.18 2.83
N ASN A 99 9.16 -7.49 1.77
CA ASN A 99 8.36 -6.56 0.97
C ASN A 99 7.72 -5.42 1.77
N ILE A 100 8.50 -4.86 2.71
CA ILE A 100 8.03 -3.74 3.55
C ILE A 100 7.53 -2.55 2.71
N MET A 101 8.06 -2.37 1.50
CA MET A 101 7.64 -1.31 0.60
C MET A 101 6.23 -1.49 0.01
N TYR A 102 5.64 -2.68 0.11
CA TYR A 102 4.21 -2.88 -0.16
C TYR A 102 3.42 -2.96 1.13
N THR A 103 3.77 -3.91 2.00
CA THR A 103 3.03 -4.21 3.24
C THR A 103 3.01 -3.02 4.18
N GLY A 104 4.17 -2.41 4.47
CA GLY A 104 4.27 -1.26 5.37
C GLY A 104 3.62 0.00 4.83
N PHE A 105 3.79 0.27 3.53
CA PHE A 105 3.18 1.45 2.91
C PHE A 105 1.65 1.33 2.86
N CYS A 106 1.12 0.14 2.54
CA CYS A 106 -0.33 -0.09 2.56
C CYS A 106 -0.89 -0.01 3.99
N ALA A 107 -0.22 -0.63 4.97
CA ALA A 107 -0.65 -0.57 6.37
C ALA A 107 -0.70 0.88 6.88
N THR A 108 0.36 1.66 6.66
CA THR A 108 0.41 3.08 7.01
C THR A 108 -0.72 3.87 6.32
N GLN A 109 -0.99 3.61 5.05
CA GLN A 109 -2.09 4.27 4.34
C GLN A 109 -3.46 3.91 4.94
N MET A 110 -3.67 2.65 5.35
CA MET A 110 -4.90 2.21 6.01
C MET A 110 -5.08 2.88 7.38
N VAL A 111 -4.00 2.97 8.18
CA VAL A 111 -4.00 3.67 9.47
C VAL A 111 -4.36 5.15 9.28
N MET A 112 -3.71 5.82 8.34
CA MET A 112 -3.99 7.23 8.06
C MET A 112 -5.41 7.45 7.55
N PHE A 113 -5.93 6.55 6.69
CA PHE A 113 -7.32 6.57 6.25
C PHE A 113 -8.30 6.42 7.43
N HIS A 114 -8.06 5.44 8.30
CA HIS A 114 -8.88 5.21 9.49
C HIS A 114 -8.91 6.45 10.38
N HIS A 115 -7.75 7.01 10.73
CA HIS A 115 -7.68 8.19 11.59
C HIS A 115 -8.26 9.46 10.96
N ALA A 116 -8.05 9.69 9.67
CA ALA A 116 -8.56 10.88 8.99
C ALA A 116 -10.07 10.82 8.73
N SER A 117 -10.63 9.63 8.49
CA SER A 117 -12.03 9.44 8.10
C SER A 117 -12.94 8.88 9.20
N GLY A 118 -12.37 8.24 10.23
CA GLY A 118 -13.12 7.49 11.24
C GLY A 118 -13.78 6.20 10.70
N ARG A 119 -13.31 5.69 9.55
CA ARG A 119 -13.90 4.50 8.90
C ARG A 119 -13.05 3.26 9.08
N ASP A 120 -13.75 2.12 9.21
CA ASP A 120 -13.17 0.80 9.50
C ASP A 120 -13.13 -0.13 8.27
N ASP A 121 -13.16 0.44 7.06
CA ASP A 121 -13.27 -0.35 5.81
C ASP A 121 -12.21 -1.43 5.65
N PHE A 122 -11.04 -1.27 6.25
CA PHE A 122 -9.89 -2.20 6.13
C PHE A 122 -9.53 -2.93 7.43
N ILE A 123 -10.41 -2.86 8.45
CA ILE A 123 -10.20 -3.54 9.74
C ILE A 123 -10.74 -4.97 9.73
N ALA A 124 -11.89 -5.21 9.10
CA ALA A 124 -12.50 -6.53 9.06
C ALA A 124 -11.62 -7.54 8.31
N ALA A 125 -11.59 -8.78 8.78
CA ALA A 125 -10.87 -9.86 8.11
C ALA A 125 -11.28 -10.00 6.65
N GLY A 126 -10.29 -10.09 5.75
CA GLY A 126 -10.52 -10.20 4.31
C GLY A 126 -10.93 -8.90 3.60
N SER A 127 -10.93 -7.76 4.28
CA SER A 127 -11.32 -6.48 3.69
C SER A 127 -10.33 -5.94 2.65
N PHE A 128 -9.11 -6.48 2.61
CA PHE A 128 -8.08 -6.16 1.64
C PHE A 128 -7.69 -7.43 0.88
N THR A 129 -8.38 -7.67 -0.25
CA THR A 129 -8.26 -8.92 -0.99
C THR A 129 -7.46 -8.74 -2.26
N LEU A 130 -6.41 -9.54 -2.41
CA LEU A 130 -5.49 -9.58 -3.54
C LEU A 130 -5.82 -10.80 -4.41
N ASN A 131 -6.33 -10.57 -5.61
CA ASN A 131 -6.68 -11.64 -6.53
C ASN A 131 -5.56 -11.86 -7.56
N HIS A 132 -4.91 -13.01 -7.49
CA HIS A 132 -3.96 -13.41 -8.51
C HIS A 132 -4.69 -13.86 -9.78
N LEU A 133 -4.23 -13.45 -10.97
CA LEU A 133 -4.93 -13.76 -12.23
C LEU A 133 -5.08 -15.26 -12.49
N LEU A 134 -4.07 -16.06 -12.16
CA LEU A 134 -4.01 -17.50 -12.43
C LEU A 134 -3.64 -18.31 -11.17
N GLY A 135 -3.82 -17.73 -10.01
CA GLY A 135 -3.38 -18.30 -8.74
C GLY A 135 -4.35 -18.06 -7.59
N PRO A 136 -3.85 -18.21 -6.36
CA PRO A 136 -4.67 -18.05 -5.17
C PRO A 136 -5.13 -16.61 -4.95
N THR A 137 -6.19 -16.47 -4.16
CA THR A 137 -6.62 -15.20 -3.58
C THR A 137 -6.01 -15.07 -2.19
N TYR A 138 -5.47 -13.89 -1.90
CA TYR A 138 -4.94 -13.56 -0.57
C TYR A 138 -5.87 -12.53 0.08
N ALA A 139 -6.44 -12.89 1.22
CA ALA A 139 -7.40 -12.05 1.94
C ALA A 139 -6.79 -11.56 3.25
N TYR A 140 -6.61 -10.26 3.35
CA TYR A 140 -5.96 -9.58 4.47
C TYR A 140 -6.85 -8.49 5.06
N SER A 141 -6.45 -8.01 6.21
CA SER A 141 -6.92 -6.79 6.87
C SER A 141 -5.71 -5.95 7.30
N LEU A 142 -5.94 -4.75 7.80
CA LEU A 142 -4.88 -3.95 8.43
C LEU A 142 -4.16 -4.75 9.53
N HIS A 143 -4.91 -5.45 10.36
CA HIS A 143 -4.33 -6.27 11.44
C HIS A 143 -3.39 -7.35 10.88
N ASP A 144 -3.78 -8.03 9.80
CA ASP A 144 -2.94 -9.09 9.19
C ASP A 144 -1.65 -8.52 8.61
N LEU A 145 -1.68 -7.32 8.02
CA LEU A 145 -0.47 -6.63 7.55
C LEU A 145 0.48 -6.31 8.71
N ILE A 146 -0.05 -5.78 9.82
CA ILE A 146 0.74 -5.44 11.00
C ILE A 146 1.35 -6.72 11.62
N VAL A 147 0.58 -7.78 11.79
CA VAL A 147 1.07 -9.06 12.32
C VAL A 147 2.14 -9.66 11.42
N SER A 148 1.98 -9.58 10.10
CA SER A 148 3.00 -10.04 9.16
C SER A 148 4.30 -9.25 9.30
N MET A 149 4.22 -7.92 9.39
CA MET A 149 5.40 -7.07 9.59
C MET A 149 6.09 -7.35 10.92
N GLN A 150 5.33 -7.52 11.99
CA GLN A 150 5.89 -7.87 13.31
C GLN A 150 6.65 -9.20 13.23
N ALA A 151 6.03 -10.23 12.66
CA ALA A 151 6.66 -11.55 12.52
C ALA A 151 7.93 -11.53 11.66
N GLU A 152 7.97 -10.69 10.61
CA GLU A 152 9.18 -10.51 9.79
C GLU A 152 10.28 -9.74 10.55
N SER A 153 9.91 -8.69 11.28
CA SER A 153 10.85 -7.95 12.11
C SER A 153 11.48 -8.83 13.20
N GLU A 154 10.69 -9.65 13.88
CA GLU A 154 11.17 -10.58 14.91
C GLU A 154 12.11 -11.67 14.36
N ARG A 155 11.96 -12.05 13.08
CA ARG A 155 12.84 -13.01 12.40
C ARG A 155 14.14 -12.41 11.90
N SER A 156 14.18 -11.11 11.74
CA SER A 156 15.35 -10.40 11.21
C SER A 156 16.38 -10.13 12.31
N ASP A 157 17.64 -10.42 12.05
CA ASP A 157 18.76 -10.12 12.97
C ASP A 157 18.88 -8.63 13.29
N PHE A 158 18.38 -7.77 12.40
CA PHE A 158 18.41 -6.31 12.54
C PHE A 158 17.08 -5.72 13.00
N GLN A 159 16.04 -6.55 13.22
CA GLN A 159 14.67 -6.11 13.47
C GLN A 159 14.12 -5.17 12.38
N LEU A 160 14.65 -5.29 11.16
CA LEU A 160 14.23 -4.56 9.99
C LEU A 160 13.78 -5.55 8.90
N ILE A 161 12.82 -5.13 8.11
CA ILE A 161 12.20 -5.96 7.07
C ILE A 161 12.81 -5.60 5.72
N ALA A 162 13.11 -6.60 4.89
CA ALA A 162 13.62 -6.37 3.55
C ALA A 162 12.56 -5.74 2.63
N CYS A 163 12.99 -4.82 1.79
CA CYS A 163 12.16 -4.20 0.74
C CYS A 163 12.03 -5.13 -0.46
N GLU A 164 13.17 -5.43 -1.04
CA GLU A 164 13.38 -6.52 -1.99
C GLU A 164 14.16 -7.62 -1.27
N PRO A 165 14.14 -8.88 -1.76
CA PRO A 165 14.90 -9.95 -1.15
C PRO A 165 16.37 -9.59 -0.96
N ASN A 166 16.84 -9.69 0.26
CA ASN A 166 18.21 -9.35 0.69
C ASN A 166 18.58 -7.84 0.72
N TRP A 167 17.60 -6.93 0.53
CA TRP A 167 17.84 -5.49 0.59
C TRP A 167 16.98 -4.80 1.64
N ILE A 168 17.64 -4.17 2.61
CA ILE A 168 16.97 -3.42 3.70
C ILE A 168 17.18 -1.93 3.51
N TYR A 169 16.08 -1.19 3.40
CA TYR A 169 16.09 0.27 3.33
C TYR A 169 15.44 0.86 4.60
N PRO A 170 16.18 1.67 5.37
CA PRO A 170 15.65 2.29 6.58
C PRO A 170 14.38 3.11 6.36
N LEU A 171 14.30 3.84 5.24
CA LEU A 171 13.13 4.66 4.90
C LEU A 171 11.85 3.82 4.84
N CYS A 172 11.89 2.68 4.15
CA CYS A 172 10.72 1.81 4.04
C CYS A 172 10.27 1.28 5.41
N ASN A 173 11.23 0.90 6.24
CA ASN A 173 10.98 0.44 7.60
C ASN A 173 10.44 1.57 8.50
N THR A 174 10.94 2.80 8.35
CA THR A 174 10.40 3.95 9.08
C THR A 174 8.94 4.22 8.73
N ILE A 175 8.57 4.11 7.45
CA ILE A 175 7.18 4.26 7.03
C ILE A 175 6.31 3.12 7.60
N GLY A 176 6.74 1.87 7.50
CA GLY A 176 6.01 0.73 8.07
C GLY A 176 5.85 0.77 9.58
N ALA A 177 6.81 1.36 10.29
CA ALA A 177 6.77 1.49 11.75
C ALA A 177 5.72 2.51 12.25
N VAL A 178 5.09 3.28 11.36
CA VAL A 178 4.00 4.22 11.70
C VAL A 178 2.65 3.48 11.81
N ALA A 179 2.52 2.33 11.18
CA ALA A 179 1.31 1.52 11.22
C ALA A 179 1.17 0.78 12.56
#